data_ffd5ac9c8741ac561350a580efc351bc
#
_entry.id   ffd5ac9c8741ac561350a580efc351bc
#
_cell.length_a   1.000
_cell.length_b   1.000
_cell.length_c   1.000
_cell.angle_alpha   90.00
_cell.angle_beta   90.00
_cell.angle_gamma   90.00
#
_symmetry.space_group_name_H-M   'P 1'
#
loop_
_entity.id
_entity.type
_entity.pdbx_description
1 polymer ?
#
loop_
_entity_poly.entity_id
_entity_poly.type
_entity_poly.pdbx_seq_one_letter_code
_entity_poly.pdbx_strand_id
1 'polypeptide(L)'
;MQSVRSPQDQGFYLFTALTVLGYLLIRRNDRVEGTDLLVPSVALPSILGALVAFGVVIGPAYGLAMEREDGTLLRHKAVPHGLRGYFTGQLTLHSLGIVPQMLGILVPSFLLFDGVMAGGATGWLTVVWVLALGTLAMMPLGMIIGALVPNMQKVGTWGMLPVLVLTGISGIFYPIQQLWGWVQVIAQIFPTYWIGLGMRSAFLPDSAAALEVGDSWRTAATALVLGAWAIAGAVVTPLVLRRMARRQSGSQMEAARETAAQWVR
;
A
#
# COMPACT_ATOMS: atom_id res chain seq x y z
N MET A 1 -11.19 5.97 -15.36
CA MET A 1 -10.77 7.35 -15.64
C MET A 1 -11.45 8.44 -14.78
N GLN A 2 -12.58 8.16 -14.13
CA GLN A 2 -13.25 9.13 -13.24
C GLN A 2 -12.51 9.34 -11.91
N SER A 3 -11.82 8.34 -11.36
CA SER A 3 -11.11 8.41 -10.07
C SER A 3 -9.99 9.47 -10.03
N VAL A 4 -9.17 9.57 -11.06
CA VAL A 4 -8.06 10.56 -11.11
C VAL A 4 -8.57 12.01 -11.25
N ARG A 5 -9.83 12.21 -11.63
CA ARG A 5 -10.48 13.52 -11.80
C ARG A 5 -11.40 13.91 -10.64
N SER A 6 -11.58 13.05 -9.67
CA SER A 6 -12.37 13.37 -8.48
C SER A 6 -11.69 14.49 -7.68
N PRO A 7 -12.37 15.60 -7.36
CA PRO A 7 -11.79 16.67 -6.53
C PRO A 7 -11.32 16.17 -5.16
N GLN A 8 -11.96 15.12 -4.63
CA GLN A 8 -11.59 14.51 -3.35
C GLN A 8 -10.24 13.78 -3.44
N ASP A 9 -10.02 12.99 -4.51
CA ASP A 9 -8.76 12.28 -4.71
C ASP A 9 -7.60 13.26 -4.96
N GLN A 10 -7.84 14.30 -5.77
CA GLN A 10 -6.86 15.35 -6.01
C GLN A 10 -6.51 16.11 -4.73
N GLY A 11 -7.51 16.43 -3.90
CA GLY A 11 -7.32 17.06 -2.59
C GLY A 11 -6.48 16.19 -1.67
N PHE A 12 -6.74 14.89 -1.63
CA PHE A 12 -5.97 13.93 -0.86
C PHE A 12 -4.53 13.82 -1.34
N TYR A 13 -4.29 13.74 -2.65
CA TYR A 13 -2.94 13.68 -3.23
C TYR A 13 -2.15 14.96 -2.93
N LEU A 14 -2.77 16.13 -3.09
CA LEU A 14 -2.15 17.42 -2.78
C LEU A 14 -1.83 17.53 -1.29
N PHE A 15 -2.76 17.20 -0.41
CA PHE A 15 -2.56 17.22 1.04
C PHE A 15 -1.41 16.30 1.45
N THR A 16 -1.38 15.07 0.93
CA THR A 16 -0.31 14.11 1.22
C THR A 16 1.04 14.62 0.70
N ALA A 17 1.08 15.15 -0.52
CA ALA A 17 2.31 15.69 -1.09
C ALA A 17 2.84 16.89 -0.27
N LEU A 18 1.98 17.84 0.09
CA LEU A 18 2.36 18.98 0.91
C LEU A 18 2.85 18.56 2.30
N THR A 19 2.20 17.58 2.92
CA THR A 19 2.61 17.06 4.24
C THR A 19 3.99 16.40 4.16
N VAL A 20 4.22 15.56 3.15
CA VAL A 20 5.51 14.88 2.97
C VAL A 20 6.61 15.87 2.64
N LEU A 21 6.39 16.77 1.68
CA LEU A 21 7.37 17.80 1.31
C LEU A 21 7.66 18.76 2.45
N GLY A 22 6.64 19.16 3.21
CA GLY A 22 6.80 19.98 4.41
C GLY A 22 7.68 19.30 5.46
N TYR A 23 7.44 18.02 5.74
CA TYR A 23 8.29 17.22 6.62
C TYR A 23 9.74 17.17 6.13
N LEU A 24 9.96 16.85 4.85
CA LEU A 24 11.30 16.76 4.27
C LEU A 24 12.02 18.12 4.29
N LEU A 25 11.32 19.23 4.04
CA LEU A 25 11.88 20.58 4.10
C LEU A 25 12.28 20.99 5.52
N ILE A 26 11.46 20.69 6.53
CA ILE A 26 11.78 20.96 7.93
C ILE A 26 13.04 20.21 8.34
N ARG A 27 13.21 18.96 7.88
CA ARG A 27 14.31 18.08 8.22
C ARG A 27 15.46 18.08 7.19
N ARG A 28 15.50 19.04 6.28
CA ARG A 28 16.41 19.03 5.12
C ARG A 28 17.89 18.99 5.46
N ASN A 29 18.27 19.56 6.60
CA ASN A 29 19.66 19.64 7.05
C ASN A 29 20.01 18.62 8.13
N ASP A 30 19.02 17.83 8.58
CA ASP A 30 19.22 16.84 9.64
C ASP A 30 19.87 15.59 9.06
N ARG A 31 20.77 14.98 9.83
CA ARG A 31 21.43 13.71 9.50
C ARG A 31 20.79 12.57 10.27
N VAL A 32 20.81 11.39 9.66
CA VAL A 32 20.43 10.16 10.35
C VAL A 32 21.52 9.78 11.33
N GLU A 33 21.16 9.51 12.59
CA GLU A 33 22.11 9.16 13.65
C GLU A 33 23.04 8.01 13.22
N GLY A 34 24.34 8.21 13.44
CA GLY A 34 25.36 7.22 13.09
C GLY A 34 25.70 7.13 11.59
N THR A 35 25.20 8.06 10.75
CA THR A 35 25.47 8.09 9.30
C THR A 35 25.72 9.49 8.80
N ASP A 36 26.33 9.59 7.61
CA ASP A 36 26.46 10.87 6.89
C ASP A 36 25.25 11.19 5.99
N LEU A 37 24.23 10.33 6.00
CA LEU A 37 23.05 10.48 5.17
C LEU A 37 22.11 11.55 5.73
N LEU A 38 21.58 12.39 4.84
CA LEU A 38 20.54 13.35 5.19
C LEU A 38 19.19 12.64 5.42
N VAL A 39 18.40 13.12 6.38
CA VAL A 39 17.08 12.59 6.67
C VAL A 39 16.19 12.53 5.41
N PRO A 40 16.12 13.54 4.54
CA PRO A 40 15.32 13.46 3.32
C PRO A 40 15.67 12.30 2.40
N SER A 41 16.96 11.95 2.26
CA SER A 41 17.41 10.86 1.38
C SER A 41 16.89 9.50 1.84
N VAL A 42 16.81 9.27 3.16
CA VAL A 42 16.35 8.00 3.75
C VAL A 42 14.83 7.99 3.94
N ALA A 43 14.26 9.12 4.35
CA ALA A 43 12.84 9.23 4.64
C ALA A 43 11.98 9.19 3.37
N LEU A 44 12.41 9.82 2.28
CA LEU A 44 11.64 9.86 1.03
C LEU A 44 11.32 8.46 0.50
N PRO A 45 12.28 7.57 0.22
CA PRO A 45 11.98 6.23 -0.27
C PRO A 45 11.15 5.41 0.73
N SER A 46 11.38 5.59 2.02
CA SER A 46 10.60 4.93 3.06
C SER A 46 9.15 5.39 3.08
N ILE A 47 8.89 6.70 2.97
CA ILE A 47 7.54 7.26 2.87
C ILE A 47 6.85 6.79 1.59
N LEU A 48 7.55 6.76 0.45
CA LEU A 48 7.00 6.24 -0.80
C LEU A 48 6.61 4.76 -0.65
N GLY A 49 7.44 3.95 0.00
CA GLY A 49 7.13 2.56 0.33
C GLY A 49 5.90 2.43 1.23
N ALA A 50 5.77 3.29 2.25
CA ALA A 50 4.59 3.32 3.11
C ALA A 50 3.31 3.69 2.35
N LEU A 51 3.38 4.67 1.46
CA LEU A 51 2.24 5.09 0.63
C LEU A 51 1.77 3.96 -0.29
N VAL A 52 2.68 3.17 -0.85
CA VAL A 52 2.32 1.96 -1.59
C VAL A 52 1.64 0.95 -0.67
N ALA A 53 2.27 0.63 0.47
CA ALA A 53 1.77 -0.37 1.39
C ALA A 53 0.37 -0.01 1.91
N PHE A 54 0.14 1.24 2.31
CA PHE A 54 -1.15 1.70 2.81
C PHE A 54 -2.16 1.99 1.70
N GLY A 55 -1.80 2.79 0.71
CA GLY A 55 -2.72 3.28 -0.32
C GLY A 55 -3.33 2.14 -1.13
N VAL A 56 -2.50 1.14 -1.46
CA VAL A 56 -2.94 -0.03 -2.24
C VAL A 56 -3.81 -0.99 -1.43
N VAL A 57 -3.75 -0.95 -0.09
CA VAL A 57 -4.59 -1.78 0.79
C VAL A 57 -5.90 -1.06 1.14
N ILE A 58 -5.80 0.21 1.51
CA ILE A 58 -6.95 1.00 1.98
C ILE A 58 -8.04 1.10 0.90
N GLY A 59 -7.68 1.50 -0.32
CA GLY A 59 -8.63 1.71 -1.40
C GLY A 59 -9.50 0.49 -1.68
N PRO A 60 -8.93 -0.69 -2.00
CA PRO A 60 -9.71 -1.90 -2.23
C PRO A 60 -10.49 -2.38 -1.01
N ALA A 61 -9.97 -2.19 0.22
CA ALA A 61 -10.67 -2.60 1.42
C ALA A 61 -11.95 -1.79 1.64
N TYR A 62 -11.87 -0.47 1.54
CA TYR A 62 -13.04 0.41 1.66
C TYR A 62 -13.99 0.26 0.48
N GLY A 63 -13.48 0.22 -0.76
CA GLY A 63 -14.28 0.05 -1.96
C GLY A 63 -15.12 -1.22 -1.89
N LEU A 64 -14.51 -2.35 -1.55
CA LEU A 64 -15.23 -3.62 -1.44
C LEU A 64 -16.23 -3.61 -0.29
N ALA A 65 -15.91 -3.03 0.87
CA ALA A 65 -16.85 -2.92 1.99
C ALA A 65 -18.06 -2.06 1.61
N MET A 66 -17.84 -0.92 0.95
CA MET A 66 -18.89 -0.03 0.47
C MET A 66 -19.79 -0.71 -0.57
N GLU A 67 -19.20 -1.36 -1.58
CA GLU A 67 -19.96 -2.09 -2.62
C GLU A 67 -20.74 -3.29 -2.07
N ARG A 68 -20.32 -3.82 -0.93
CA ARG A 68 -21.10 -4.81 -0.19
C ARG A 68 -22.30 -4.20 0.51
N GLU A 69 -22.16 -3.02 1.12
CA GLU A 69 -23.24 -2.35 1.84
C GLU A 69 -24.30 -1.81 0.88
N ASP A 70 -23.92 -1.25 -0.26
CA ASP A 70 -24.83 -0.71 -1.28
C ASP A 70 -25.40 -1.76 -2.24
N GLY A 71 -24.88 -3.00 -2.19
CA GLY A 71 -25.32 -4.11 -3.03
C GLY A 71 -24.81 -4.13 -4.46
N THR A 72 -23.94 -3.21 -4.83
CA THR A 72 -23.34 -3.15 -6.18
C THR A 72 -22.57 -4.43 -6.51
N LEU A 73 -21.96 -5.07 -5.49
CA LEU A 73 -21.25 -6.34 -5.65
C LEU A 73 -22.14 -7.48 -6.16
N LEU A 74 -23.45 -7.47 -5.85
CA LEU A 74 -24.40 -8.47 -6.36
C LEU A 74 -24.58 -8.38 -7.87
N ARG A 75 -24.47 -7.17 -8.45
CA ARG A 75 -24.52 -6.98 -9.92
C ARG A 75 -23.32 -7.64 -10.60
N HIS A 76 -22.14 -7.52 -10.01
CA HIS A 76 -20.94 -8.21 -10.51
C HIS A 76 -21.06 -9.74 -10.42
N LYS A 77 -21.78 -10.26 -9.41
CA LYS A 77 -22.04 -11.68 -9.26
C LYS A 77 -22.99 -12.23 -10.35
N ALA A 78 -23.91 -11.41 -10.84
CA ALA A 78 -24.90 -11.80 -11.85
C ALA A 78 -24.31 -11.96 -13.26
N VAL A 79 -23.09 -11.49 -13.50
CA VAL A 79 -22.42 -11.54 -14.83
C VAL A 79 -21.40 -12.69 -14.86
N PRO A 80 -21.28 -13.44 -15.96
CA PRO A 80 -20.23 -14.46 -16.12
C PRO A 80 -18.85 -13.87 -15.88
N HIS A 81 -18.03 -14.52 -15.03
CA HIS A 81 -16.71 -14.08 -14.61
C HIS A 81 -16.65 -12.70 -13.92
N GLY A 82 -17.78 -12.11 -13.53
CA GLY A 82 -17.86 -10.75 -12.99
C GLY A 82 -16.96 -10.50 -11.77
N LEU A 83 -16.81 -11.45 -10.86
CA LEU A 83 -15.88 -11.32 -9.72
C LEU A 83 -14.40 -11.32 -10.15
N ARG A 84 -14.03 -12.00 -11.23
CA ARG A 84 -12.67 -11.94 -11.78
C ARG A 84 -12.44 -10.59 -12.47
N GLY A 85 -13.41 -10.13 -13.26
CA GLY A 85 -13.39 -8.80 -13.88
C GLY A 85 -13.33 -7.70 -12.83
N TYR A 86 -14.04 -7.84 -11.73
CA TYR A 86 -13.96 -6.93 -10.59
C TYR A 86 -12.55 -6.88 -10.01
N PHE A 87 -11.93 -8.04 -9.72
CA PHE A 87 -10.58 -8.11 -9.19
C PHE A 87 -9.55 -7.44 -10.12
N THR A 88 -9.59 -7.76 -11.43
CA THR A 88 -8.67 -7.16 -12.40
C THR A 88 -8.93 -5.67 -12.59
N GLY A 89 -10.19 -5.23 -12.57
CA GLY A 89 -10.56 -3.83 -12.65
C GLY A 89 -10.04 -3.02 -11.45
N GLN A 90 -10.21 -3.53 -10.24
CA GLN A 90 -9.65 -2.92 -9.03
C GLN A 90 -8.12 -2.86 -9.07
N LEU A 91 -7.47 -3.93 -9.53
CA LEU A 91 -6.02 -3.97 -9.67
C LEU A 91 -5.54 -2.85 -10.61
N THR A 92 -6.15 -2.74 -11.80
CA THR A 92 -5.79 -1.70 -12.78
C THR A 92 -6.05 -0.30 -12.21
N LEU A 93 -7.18 -0.08 -11.57
CA LEU A 93 -7.56 1.21 -11.00
C LEU A 93 -6.55 1.68 -9.95
N HIS A 94 -6.21 0.82 -8.99
CA HIS A 94 -5.29 1.18 -7.91
C HIS A 94 -3.82 1.25 -8.37
N SER A 95 -3.40 0.39 -9.31
CA SER A 95 -2.07 0.49 -9.91
C SER A 95 -1.87 1.81 -10.68
N LEU A 96 -2.89 2.28 -11.39
CA LEU A 96 -2.83 3.56 -12.10
C LEU A 96 -3.00 4.75 -11.13
N GLY A 97 -3.80 4.60 -10.08
CA GLY A 97 -4.06 5.65 -9.09
C GLY A 97 -2.84 6.02 -8.23
N ILE A 98 -1.93 5.06 -7.97
CA ILE A 98 -0.72 5.33 -7.18
C ILE A 98 0.29 6.22 -7.93
N VAL A 99 0.31 6.17 -9.26
CA VAL A 99 1.28 6.89 -10.09
C VAL A 99 1.18 8.42 -9.93
N PRO A 100 0.01 9.06 -10.06
CA PRO A 100 -0.11 10.50 -9.83
C PRO A 100 0.31 10.92 -8.42
N GLN A 101 -0.02 10.15 -7.41
CA GLN A 101 0.39 10.39 -6.02
C GLN A 101 1.91 10.35 -5.86
N MET A 102 2.56 9.34 -6.44
CA MET A 102 4.02 9.21 -6.43
C MET A 102 4.69 10.38 -7.15
N LEU A 103 4.21 10.72 -8.34
CA LEU A 103 4.74 11.84 -9.12
C LEU A 103 4.58 13.18 -8.40
N GLY A 104 3.45 13.39 -7.72
CA GLY A 104 3.18 14.59 -6.92
C GLY A 104 4.17 14.80 -5.76
N ILE A 105 4.82 13.74 -5.29
CA ILE A 105 5.87 13.81 -4.25
C ILE A 105 7.26 13.81 -4.90
N LEU A 106 7.50 12.89 -5.83
CA LEU A 106 8.82 12.71 -6.43
C LEU A 106 9.28 13.93 -7.22
N VAL A 107 8.43 14.48 -8.09
CA VAL A 107 8.82 15.61 -8.95
C VAL A 107 9.27 16.83 -8.13
N PRO A 108 8.49 17.31 -7.14
CA PRO A 108 8.98 18.38 -6.28
C PRO A 108 10.21 17.99 -5.45
N SER A 109 10.31 16.73 -5.00
CA SER A 109 11.48 16.28 -4.22
C SER A 109 12.77 16.38 -5.03
N PHE A 110 12.74 16.02 -6.33
CA PHE A 110 13.90 16.18 -7.21
C PHE A 110 14.28 17.65 -7.49
N LEU A 111 13.31 18.55 -7.40
CA LEU A 111 13.56 19.99 -7.57
C LEU A 111 14.09 20.67 -6.29
N LEU A 112 13.76 20.11 -5.12
CA LEU A 112 14.04 20.71 -3.81
C LEU A 112 15.27 20.12 -3.13
N PHE A 113 15.66 18.89 -3.49
CA PHE A 113 16.75 18.17 -2.84
C PHE A 113 17.73 17.62 -3.87
N ASP A 114 19.01 17.88 -3.68
CA ASP A 114 20.07 17.33 -4.52
C ASP A 114 20.37 15.87 -4.13
N GLY A 115 20.76 15.06 -5.12
CA GLY A 115 21.22 13.69 -4.88
C GLY A 115 20.15 12.72 -4.36
N VAL A 116 18.86 12.99 -4.61
CA VAL A 116 17.72 12.19 -4.09
C VAL A 116 17.77 10.73 -4.55
N MET A 117 18.34 10.46 -5.73
CA MET A 117 18.42 9.09 -6.27
C MET A 117 19.86 8.74 -6.64
N ALA A 118 20.54 8.03 -5.76
CA ALA A 118 21.91 7.58 -6.00
C ALA A 118 22.01 6.50 -7.11
N GLY A 119 20.97 5.68 -7.28
CA GLY A 119 20.93 4.59 -8.24
C GLY A 119 20.75 4.98 -9.72
N GLY A 120 20.54 6.26 -10.05
CA GLY A 120 20.38 6.72 -11.43
C GLY A 120 19.30 5.94 -12.20
N ALA A 121 19.59 5.48 -13.43
CA ALA A 121 18.65 4.73 -14.28
C ALA A 121 18.24 3.38 -13.68
N THR A 122 19.17 2.69 -13.02
CA THR A 122 18.87 1.41 -12.34
C THR A 122 17.94 1.61 -11.14
N GLY A 123 18.08 2.73 -10.43
CA GLY A 123 17.16 3.13 -9.37
C GLY A 123 15.73 3.30 -9.90
N TRP A 124 15.54 3.97 -11.02
CA TRP A 124 14.22 4.11 -11.66
C TRP A 124 13.60 2.78 -12.06
N LEU A 125 14.38 1.88 -12.65
CA LEU A 125 13.92 0.52 -12.95
C LEU A 125 13.49 -0.21 -11.67
N THR A 126 14.25 -0.03 -10.58
CA THR A 126 13.92 -0.62 -9.28
C THR A 126 12.61 -0.06 -8.73
N VAL A 127 12.40 1.24 -8.78
CA VAL A 127 11.11 1.85 -8.40
C VAL A 127 9.95 1.23 -9.17
N VAL A 128 10.07 1.10 -10.50
CA VAL A 128 9.00 0.57 -11.35
C VAL A 128 8.63 -0.87 -11.00
N TRP A 129 9.61 -1.77 -10.89
CA TRP A 129 9.29 -3.17 -10.57
C TRP A 129 8.86 -3.37 -9.12
N VAL A 130 9.41 -2.61 -8.17
CA VAL A 130 8.97 -2.65 -6.75
C VAL A 130 7.53 -2.15 -6.63
N LEU A 131 7.17 -1.06 -7.32
CA LEU A 131 5.79 -0.57 -7.36
C LEU A 131 4.84 -1.61 -7.97
N ALA A 132 5.22 -2.21 -9.09
CA ALA A 132 4.41 -3.21 -9.76
C ALA A 132 4.18 -4.45 -8.87
N LEU A 133 5.26 -5.08 -8.40
CA LEU A 133 5.15 -6.27 -7.53
C LEU A 133 4.55 -5.94 -6.17
N GLY A 134 4.90 -4.79 -5.59
CA GLY A 134 4.35 -4.33 -4.32
C GLY A 134 2.83 -4.13 -4.39
N THR A 135 2.34 -3.51 -5.47
CA THR A 135 0.90 -3.38 -5.72
C THR A 135 0.22 -4.75 -5.86
N LEU A 136 0.81 -5.64 -6.66
CA LEU A 136 0.30 -7.00 -6.85
C LEU A 136 0.28 -7.81 -5.54
N ALA A 137 1.24 -7.59 -4.65
CA ALA A 137 1.33 -8.28 -3.36
C ALA A 137 0.37 -7.70 -2.31
N MET A 138 0.20 -6.37 -2.27
CA MET A 138 -0.56 -5.68 -1.21
C MET A 138 -2.05 -5.55 -1.50
N MET A 139 -2.44 -5.32 -2.76
CA MET A 139 -3.84 -5.14 -3.13
C MET A 139 -4.75 -6.33 -2.75
N PRO A 140 -4.34 -7.60 -2.94
CA PRO A 140 -5.11 -8.74 -2.48
C PRO A 140 -5.41 -8.72 -0.98
N LEU A 141 -4.48 -8.25 -0.15
CA LEU A 141 -4.68 -8.09 1.28
C LEU A 141 -5.80 -7.09 1.59
N GLY A 142 -5.82 -5.96 0.87
CA GLY A 142 -6.92 -4.99 0.98
C GLY A 142 -8.28 -5.59 0.65
N MET A 143 -8.37 -6.33 -0.45
CA MET A 143 -9.62 -7.02 -0.83
C MET A 143 -10.04 -8.08 0.17
N ILE A 144 -9.10 -8.85 0.73
CA ILE A 144 -9.38 -9.83 1.78
C ILE A 144 -9.91 -9.13 3.03
N ILE A 145 -9.29 -8.03 3.45
CA ILE A 145 -9.77 -7.22 4.58
C ILE A 145 -11.19 -6.73 4.32
N GLY A 146 -11.46 -6.10 3.17
CA GLY A 146 -12.79 -5.63 2.79
C GLY A 146 -13.84 -6.74 2.70
N ALA A 147 -13.42 -7.97 2.36
CA ALA A 147 -14.29 -9.13 2.31
C ALA A 147 -14.63 -9.70 3.71
N LEU A 148 -13.70 -9.63 4.66
CA LEU A 148 -13.83 -10.23 5.99
C LEU A 148 -14.46 -9.27 7.01
N VAL A 149 -14.20 -7.97 6.88
CA VAL A 149 -14.70 -6.97 7.83
C VAL A 149 -16.20 -6.71 7.61
N PRO A 150 -17.02 -6.65 8.66
CA PRO A 150 -18.49 -6.61 8.53
C PRO A 150 -19.03 -5.38 7.80
N ASN A 151 -18.46 -4.19 8.04
CA ASN A 151 -18.91 -2.91 7.48
C ASN A 151 -17.73 -1.95 7.24
N MET A 152 -18.00 -0.90 6.45
CA MET A 152 -17.00 0.11 6.07
C MET A 152 -16.36 0.80 7.29
N GLN A 153 -17.12 1.09 8.33
CA GLN A 153 -16.60 1.72 9.55
C GLN A 153 -15.54 0.85 10.24
N LYS A 154 -15.75 -0.47 10.28
CA LYS A 154 -14.80 -1.42 10.88
C LYS A 154 -13.57 -1.67 10.00
N VAL A 155 -13.60 -1.33 8.71
CA VAL A 155 -12.40 -1.37 7.87
C VAL A 155 -11.34 -0.40 8.42
N GLY A 156 -11.73 0.84 8.75
CA GLY A 156 -10.81 1.86 9.25
C GLY A 156 -10.21 1.56 10.62
N THR A 157 -10.92 0.80 11.45
CA THR A 157 -10.46 0.45 12.80
C THR A 157 -9.77 -0.92 12.79
N TRP A 158 -10.54 -1.99 12.87
CA TRP A 158 -10.02 -3.35 12.99
C TRP A 158 -9.35 -3.88 11.73
N GLY A 159 -9.84 -3.50 10.55
CA GLY A 159 -9.29 -3.95 9.27
C GLY A 159 -7.90 -3.37 8.98
N MET A 160 -7.68 -2.09 9.30
CA MET A 160 -6.41 -1.41 9.03
C MET A 160 -5.38 -1.58 10.15
N LEU A 161 -5.78 -2.00 11.35
CA LEU A 161 -4.86 -2.19 12.48
C LEU A 161 -3.68 -3.13 12.15
N PRO A 162 -3.89 -4.33 11.57
CA PRO A 162 -2.78 -5.20 11.19
C PRO A 162 -1.83 -4.55 10.18
N VAL A 163 -2.37 -3.81 9.21
CA VAL A 163 -1.55 -3.12 8.19
C VAL A 163 -0.70 -2.02 8.83
N LEU A 164 -1.28 -1.27 9.77
CA LEU A 164 -0.58 -0.23 10.53
C LEU A 164 0.56 -0.84 11.34
N VAL A 165 0.29 -1.91 12.09
CA VAL A 165 1.31 -2.61 12.89
C VAL A 165 2.43 -3.15 12.00
N LEU A 166 2.08 -3.84 10.90
CA LEU A 166 3.06 -4.38 9.96
C LEU A 166 3.92 -3.30 9.31
N THR A 167 3.33 -2.14 8.99
CA THR A 167 4.10 -1.01 8.45
C THR A 167 4.98 -0.39 9.54
N GLY A 168 4.49 -0.31 10.76
CA GLY A 168 5.26 0.16 11.92
C GLY A 168 6.54 -0.65 12.17
N ILE A 169 6.47 -1.97 12.04
CA ILE A 169 7.63 -2.87 12.25
C ILE A 169 8.43 -3.15 10.97
N SER A 170 8.06 -2.57 9.82
CA SER A 170 8.67 -2.87 8.51
C SER A 170 10.02 -2.19 8.26
N GLY A 171 10.53 -1.43 9.20
CA GLY A 171 11.75 -0.64 8.99
C GLY A 171 11.54 0.61 8.11
N ILE A 172 10.30 0.99 7.81
CA ILE A 172 9.96 2.19 7.02
C ILE A 172 10.20 3.46 7.83
N PHE A 173 9.81 3.48 9.11
CA PHE A 173 9.88 4.67 9.96
C PHE A 173 11.20 4.80 10.73
N TYR A 174 11.89 3.71 10.98
CA TYR A 174 13.18 3.67 11.67
C TYR A 174 13.96 2.41 11.25
N PRO A 175 15.29 2.36 11.45
CA PRO A 175 16.10 1.22 11.04
C PRO A 175 15.61 -0.08 11.68
N ILE A 176 15.38 -1.11 10.88
CA ILE A 176 14.85 -2.40 11.37
C ILE A 176 15.79 -3.08 12.37
N GLN A 177 17.08 -2.80 12.30
CA GLN A 177 18.09 -3.34 13.21
C GLN A 177 17.89 -2.92 14.66
N GLN A 178 17.16 -1.81 14.93
CA GLN A 178 16.81 -1.36 16.27
C GLN A 178 15.67 -2.17 16.91
N LEU A 179 14.96 -2.98 16.09
CA LEU A 179 13.90 -3.85 16.58
C LEU A 179 14.46 -5.15 17.14
N TRP A 180 13.72 -5.76 18.05
CA TRP A 180 14.04 -7.10 18.56
C TRP A 180 14.11 -8.13 17.44
N GLY A 181 15.06 -9.07 17.51
CA GLY A 181 15.30 -10.04 16.43
C GLY A 181 14.05 -10.81 15.98
N TRP A 182 13.17 -11.21 16.90
CA TRP A 182 11.92 -11.87 16.55
C TRP A 182 10.95 -10.95 15.76
N VAL A 183 10.94 -9.64 16.04
CA VAL A 183 10.13 -8.66 15.28
C VAL A 183 10.68 -8.50 13.87
N GLN A 184 12.02 -8.47 13.73
CA GLN A 184 12.66 -8.42 12.41
C GLN A 184 12.26 -9.64 11.55
N VAL A 185 12.20 -10.84 12.16
CA VAL A 185 11.76 -12.06 11.45
C VAL A 185 10.29 -11.92 11.02
N ILE A 186 9.40 -11.46 11.90
CA ILE A 186 7.99 -11.23 11.55
C ILE A 186 7.86 -10.21 10.41
N ALA A 187 8.55 -9.08 10.50
CA ALA A 187 8.52 -8.05 9.46
C ALA A 187 8.90 -8.60 8.09
N GLN A 188 9.91 -9.47 8.01
CA GLN A 188 10.39 -10.08 6.78
C GLN A 188 9.43 -11.14 6.18
N ILE A 189 8.44 -11.62 6.91
CA ILE A 189 7.39 -12.49 6.35
C ILE A 189 6.44 -11.67 5.45
N PHE A 190 6.19 -10.41 5.79
CA PHE A 190 5.17 -9.59 5.13
C PHE A 190 5.75 -8.69 4.02
N PRO A 191 4.96 -8.38 2.97
CA PRO A 191 5.44 -7.62 1.82
C PRO A 191 5.81 -6.17 2.15
N THR A 192 5.29 -5.58 3.24
CA THR A 192 5.55 -4.20 3.65
C THR A 192 7.04 -3.91 3.86
N TYR A 193 7.77 -4.80 4.52
CA TYR A 193 9.21 -4.69 4.70
C TYR A 193 9.96 -4.66 3.36
N TRP A 194 9.61 -5.59 2.45
CA TRP A 194 10.28 -5.73 1.17
C TRP A 194 10.00 -4.57 0.21
N ILE A 195 8.81 -3.97 0.27
CA ILE A 195 8.51 -2.74 -0.46
C ILE A 195 9.40 -1.61 0.04
N GLY A 196 9.49 -1.42 1.36
CA GLY A 196 10.37 -0.41 1.96
C GLY A 196 11.84 -0.64 1.60
N LEU A 197 12.35 -1.86 1.72
CA LEU A 197 13.72 -2.24 1.36
C LEU A 197 13.99 -1.97 -0.13
N GLY A 198 13.09 -2.40 -1.02
CA GLY A 198 13.20 -2.20 -2.46
C GLY A 198 13.20 -0.71 -2.82
N MET A 199 12.35 0.10 -2.19
CA MET A 199 12.37 1.55 -2.42
C MET A 199 13.68 2.17 -1.93
N ARG A 200 14.17 1.83 -0.73
CA ARG A 200 15.44 2.33 -0.23
C ARG A 200 16.63 1.93 -1.11
N SER A 201 16.63 0.69 -1.63
CA SER A 201 17.68 0.24 -2.57
C SER A 201 17.70 1.01 -3.89
N ALA A 202 16.57 1.59 -4.31
CA ALA A 202 16.49 2.41 -5.51
C ALA A 202 17.10 3.80 -5.33
N PHE A 203 16.96 4.37 -4.13
CA PHE A 203 17.32 5.76 -3.85
C PHE A 203 18.67 5.91 -3.16
N LEU A 204 19.05 4.99 -2.29
CA LEU A 204 20.23 5.10 -1.46
C LEU A 204 21.47 4.48 -2.14
N PRO A 205 22.67 4.97 -1.80
CA PRO A 205 23.93 4.35 -2.24
C PRO A 205 24.11 2.96 -1.61
N ASP A 206 24.93 2.12 -2.22
CA ASP A 206 25.19 0.75 -1.74
C ASP A 206 25.77 0.72 -0.31
N SER A 207 26.51 1.75 0.09
CA SER A 207 27.03 1.88 1.46
C SER A 207 25.93 1.95 2.52
N ALA A 208 24.74 2.43 2.16
CA ALA A 208 23.59 2.49 3.07
C ALA A 208 22.95 1.11 3.33
N ALA A 209 23.33 0.08 2.58
CA ALA A 209 22.88 -1.30 2.83
C ALA A 209 23.27 -1.80 4.24
N ALA A 210 24.32 -1.23 4.84
CA ALA A 210 24.70 -1.51 6.23
C ALA A 210 23.60 -1.15 7.27
N LEU A 211 22.59 -0.37 6.89
CA LEU A 211 21.42 -0.06 7.74
C LEU A 211 20.33 -1.15 7.67
N GLU A 212 20.49 -2.14 6.79
CA GLU A 212 19.50 -3.18 6.54
C GLU A 212 19.93 -4.53 7.13
N VAL A 213 18.99 -5.45 7.28
CA VAL A 213 19.27 -6.78 7.80
C VAL A 213 20.20 -7.54 6.85
N GLY A 214 21.36 -7.95 7.35
CA GLY A 214 22.38 -8.68 6.57
C GLY A 214 23.21 -7.78 5.66
N ASP A 215 23.26 -6.47 5.95
CA ASP A 215 24.11 -5.47 5.28
C ASP A 215 23.98 -5.51 3.73
N SER A 216 22.78 -5.80 3.25
CA SER A 216 22.53 -6.03 1.81
C SER A 216 21.11 -5.63 1.41
N TRP A 217 20.97 -5.09 0.20
CA TRP A 217 19.68 -4.75 -0.40
C TRP A 217 18.80 -5.96 -0.73
N ARG A 218 19.36 -7.16 -0.76
CA ARG A 218 18.65 -8.44 -0.98
C ARG A 218 17.60 -8.37 -2.11
N THR A 219 17.96 -7.76 -3.26
CA THR A 219 17.06 -7.48 -4.38
C THR A 219 16.34 -8.74 -4.90
N ALA A 220 17.08 -9.87 -5.01
CA ALA A 220 16.49 -11.15 -5.45
C ALA A 220 15.45 -11.66 -4.43
N ALA A 221 15.74 -11.57 -3.13
CA ALA A 221 14.80 -11.95 -2.08
C ALA A 221 13.56 -11.04 -2.08
N THR A 222 13.75 -9.73 -2.30
CA THR A 222 12.63 -8.78 -2.47
C THR A 222 11.70 -9.21 -3.59
N ALA A 223 12.25 -9.52 -4.77
CA ALA A 223 11.45 -9.98 -5.91
C ALA A 223 10.75 -11.31 -5.63
N LEU A 224 11.43 -12.27 -5.01
CA LEU A 224 10.85 -13.57 -4.65
C LEU A 224 9.71 -13.45 -3.64
N VAL A 225 9.89 -12.69 -2.57
CA VAL A 225 8.86 -12.56 -1.52
C VAL A 225 7.66 -11.76 -2.04
N LEU A 226 7.88 -10.63 -2.72
CA LEU A 226 6.78 -9.88 -3.33
C LEU A 226 6.05 -10.71 -4.40
N GLY A 227 6.79 -11.46 -5.23
CA GLY A 227 6.21 -12.38 -6.21
C GLY A 227 5.40 -13.49 -5.56
N ALA A 228 5.89 -14.11 -4.49
CA ALA A 228 5.17 -15.14 -3.74
C ALA A 228 3.85 -14.60 -3.15
N TRP A 229 3.86 -13.40 -2.54
CA TRP A 229 2.66 -12.75 -2.05
C TRP A 229 1.68 -12.38 -3.17
N ALA A 230 2.18 -11.90 -4.32
CA ALA A 230 1.35 -11.61 -5.48
C ALA A 230 0.64 -12.86 -6.01
N ILE A 231 1.36 -13.98 -6.14
CA ILE A 231 0.79 -15.27 -6.57
C ILE A 231 -0.22 -15.77 -5.53
N ALA A 232 0.15 -15.80 -4.25
CA ALA A 232 -0.74 -16.21 -3.19
C ALA A 232 -2.02 -15.36 -3.16
N GLY A 233 -1.88 -14.05 -3.29
CA GLY A 233 -2.99 -13.11 -3.37
C GLY A 233 -3.89 -13.35 -4.58
N ALA A 234 -3.32 -13.57 -5.76
CA ALA A 234 -4.06 -13.86 -6.98
C ALA A 234 -4.89 -15.16 -6.89
N VAL A 235 -4.41 -16.14 -6.13
CA VAL A 235 -5.11 -17.41 -5.89
C VAL A 235 -6.16 -17.28 -4.78
N VAL A 236 -5.78 -16.70 -3.63
CA VAL A 236 -6.64 -16.66 -2.42
C VAL A 236 -7.78 -15.65 -2.55
N THR A 237 -7.53 -14.47 -3.12
CA THR A 237 -8.56 -13.42 -3.19
C THR A 237 -9.81 -13.84 -3.93
N PRO A 238 -9.76 -14.45 -5.12
CA PRO A 238 -10.98 -14.92 -5.80
C PRO A 238 -11.75 -15.98 -5.00
N LEU A 239 -11.06 -16.82 -4.22
CA LEU A 239 -11.70 -17.81 -3.36
C LEU A 239 -12.45 -17.13 -2.21
N VAL A 240 -11.83 -16.16 -1.55
CA VAL A 240 -12.44 -15.37 -0.47
C VAL A 240 -13.63 -14.58 -0.99
N LEU A 241 -13.51 -13.90 -2.13
CA LEU A 241 -14.61 -13.14 -2.74
C LEU A 241 -15.79 -14.05 -3.11
N ARG A 242 -15.52 -15.22 -3.68
CA ARG A 242 -16.59 -16.20 -3.99
C ARG A 242 -17.29 -16.70 -2.72
N ARG A 243 -16.55 -17.00 -1.66
CA ARG A 243 -17.11 -17.44 -0.38
C ARG A 243 -17.96 -16.34 0.26
N MET A 244 -17.47 -15.11 0.26
CA MET A 244 -18.21 -13.95 0.74
C MET A 244 -19.50 -13.75 -0.07
N ALA A 245 -19.41 -13.72 -1.40
CA ALA A 245 -20.54 -13.51 -2.29
C ALA A 245 -21.63 -14.61 -2.15
N ARG A 246 -21.26 -15.85 -1.82
CA ARG A 246 -22.22 -16.93 -1.55
C ARG A 246 -23.01 -16.72 -0.25
N ARG A 247 -22.43 -16.03 0.73
CA ARG A 247 -23.07 -15.76 2.03
C ARG A 247 -23.98 -14.55 2.03
N GLN A 248 -23.84 -13.66 1.05
CA GLN A 248 -24.71 -12.50 0.89
C GLN A 248 -25.99 -12.93 0.15
N SER A 249 -27.11 -12.96 0.86
CA SER A 249 -28.45 -13.16 0.29
C SER A 249 -29.17 -11.81 0.17
N GLY A 250 -30.11 -11.70 -0.79
CA GLY A 250 -30.93 -10.49 -0.96
C GLY A 250 -31.69 -10.09 0.30
N SER A 251 -32.20 -11.08 1.05
CA SER A 251 -32.92 -10.87 2.32
C SER A 251 -32.08 -10.23 3.42
N GLN A 252 -30.78 -10.52 3.48
CA GLN A 252 -29.88 -9.88 4.45
C GLN A 252 -29.65 -8.41 4.11
N MET A 253 -29.69 -8.05 2.83
CA MET A 253 -29.56 -6.66 2.40
C MET A 253 -30.82 -5.85 2.65
N GLU A 254 -31.99 -6.43 2.47
CA GLU A 254 -33.25 -5.79 2.83
C GLU A 254 -33.33 -5.52 4.32
N ALA A 255 -32.97 -6.50 5.16
CA ALA A 255 -32.89 -6.33 6.60
C ALA A 255 -31.88 -5.25 7.03
N ALA A 256 -30.71 -5.16 6.37
CA ALA A 256 -29.71 -4.12 6.63
C ALA A 256 -30.21 -2.74 6.22
N ARG A 257 -30.92 -2.62 5.10
CA ARG A 257 -31.55 -1.36 4.65
C ARG A 257 -32.67 -0.90 5.59
N GLU A 258 -33.52 -1.82 6.06
CA GLU A 258 -34.56 -1.51 7.04
C GLU A 258 -33.97 -1.03 8.36
N THR A 259 -32.90 -1.67 8.83
CA THR A 259 -32.18 -1.24 10.03
C THR A 259 -31.54 0.15 9.86
N ALA A 260 -30.90 0.40 8.72
CA ALA A 260 -30.32 1.70 8.42
C ALA A 260 -31.40 2.81 8.31
N ALA A 261 -32.56 2.52 7.73
CA ALA A 261 -33.67 3.46 7.63
C ALA A 261 -34.29 3.80 9.00
N GLN A 262 -34.19 2.92 10.00
CA GLN A 262 -34.64 3.18 11.39
C GLN A 262 -33.73 4.15 12.13
N TRP A 263 -32.45 4.28 11.75
CA TRP A 263 -31.49 5.21 12.37
C TRP A 263 -31.57 6.64 11.80
N VAL A 264 -32.28 6.83 10.71
CA VAL A 264 -32.45 8.15 10.04
C VAL A 264 -33.77 8.85 10.48
N ARG A 265 -34.60 8.17 11.24
CA ARG A 265 -35.81 8.72 11.89
C ARG A 265 -35.53 9.10 13.32
#